data_418af78231c926b84123437767a5f002
#
_entry.id   418af78231c926b84123437767a5f002
#
_cell.length_a   1.000
_cell.length_b   1.000
_cell.length_c   1.000
_cell.angle_alpha   90.00
_cell.angle_beta   90.00
_cell.angle_gamma   90.00
#
_symmetry.space_group_name_H-M   'P 1'
#
loop_
_entity.id
_entity.type
_entity.pdbx_description
1 polymer ?
#
loop_
_entity_poly.entity_id
_entity_poly.type
_entity_poly.pdbx_seq_one_letter_code
_entity_poly.pdbx_strand_id
1 'polypeptide(L)'
;MPPRQRLSPADRRAQLLAVGARLFATHPYADVLMEEVAEQAGVSRALLYRHFPSKHALFAAVYQQAADQLLADTRLDPADSLVEQLIQGMDVHLDYFVANRHAVLAANRVLAGDPVIQTIMTNELDALRARLLAVLPLADESAREAVSGVLKSWLVFVQVLCVDWLTHETCTRTQLRDVCVGAVLGALRPLLAEDPAPDWPPQGSGAPAQGGPDHHDA
;
A
#
# COMPACT_ATOMS: atom_id res chain seq x y z
N MET A 1 -45.81 -0.53 2.43
CA MET A 1 -44.33 -0.72 2.60
C MET A 1 -43.91 -1.85 1.68
N PRO A 2 -42.93 -1.64 0.80
CA PRO A 2 -42.41 -2.73 -0.02
C PRO A 2 -41.75 -3.79 0.89
N PRO A 3 -41.81 -5.09 0.56
CA PRO A 3 -41.22 -6.14 1.37
C PRO A 3 -39.69 -5.92 1.40
N ARG A 4 -39.12 -5.95 2.60
CA ARG A 4 -37.66 -5.90 2.80
C ARG A 4 -37.06 -7.12 2.12
N GLN A 5 -36.46 -6.93 0.95
CA GLN A 5 -35.80 -7.99 0.19
C GLN A 5 -34.72 -8.61 1.08
N ARG A 6 -34.82 -9.91 1.35
CA ARG A 6 -33.80 -10.64 2.13
C ARG A 6 -32.52 -10.69 1.31
N LEU A 7 -31.47 -10.07 1.82
CA LEU A 7 -30.15 -10.15 1.21
C LEU A 7 -29.70 -11.61 1.13
N SER A 8 -29.02 -11.96 0.03
CA SER A 8 -28.35 -13.26 -0.08
C SER A 8 -27.25 -13.43 0.99
N PRO A 9 -26.82 -14.66 1.31
CA PRO A 9 -25.68 -14.86 2.24
C PRO A 9 -24.40 -14.13 1.79
N ALA A 10 -24.15 -14.05 0.47
CA ALA A 10 -23.00 -13.34 -0.10
C ALA A 10 -23.12 -11.82 0.11
N ASP A 11 -24.28 -11.25 -0.22
CA ASP A 11 -24.53 -9.81 -0.02
C ASP A 11 -24.45 -9.43 1.46
N ARG A 12 -24.95 -10.30 2.35
CA ARG A 12 -24.85 -10.09 3.78
C ARG A 12 -23.40 -10.12 4.27
N ARG A 13 -22.59 -11.05 3.76
CA ARG A 13 -21.18 -11.09 4.09
C ARG A 13 -20.46 -9.83 3.60
N ALA A 14 -20.73 -9.38 2.38
CA ALA A 14 -20.19 -8.14 1.82
C ALA A 14 -20.57 -6.91 2.66
N GLN A 15 -21.84 -6.82 3.11
CA GLN A 15 -22.30 -5.76 4.00
C GLN A 15 -21.51 -5.74 5.32
N LEU A 16 -21.31 -6.90 5.95
CA LEU A 16 -20.54 -7.00 7.19
C LEU A 16 -19.08 -6.61 7.00
N LEU A 17 -18.46 -7.01 5.88
CA LEU A 17 -17.11 -6.59 5.51
C LEU A 17 -17.01 -5.09 5.31
N ALA A 18 -17.97 -4.46 4.63
CA ALA A 18 -17.97 -3.02 4.40
C ALA A 18 -18.09 -2.23 5.71
N VAL A 19 -18.89 -2.70 6.68
CA VAL A 19 -18.97 -2.09 8.02
C VAL A 19 -17.67 -2.29 8.78
N GLY A 20 -17.12 -3.51 8.78
CA GLY A 20 -15.84 -3.82 9.42
C GLY A 20 -14.70 -2.97 8.86
N ALA A 21 -14.63 -2.83 7.53
CA ALA A 21 -13.61 -2.02 6.86
C ALA A 21 -13.62 -0.56 7.34
N ARG A 22 -14.82 0.07 7.42
CA ARG A 22 -14.92 1.45 7.93
C ARG A 22 -14.48 1.57 9.38
N LEU A 23 -14.89 0.64 10.25
CA LEU A 23 -14.54 0.69 11.67
C LEU A 23 -13.03 0.49 11.87
N PHE A 24 -12.43 -0.51 11.21
CA PHE A 24 -10.99 -0.74 11.31
C PHE A 24 -10.14 0.35 10.63
N ALA A 25 -10.68 1.09 9.66
CA ALA A 25 -10.00 2.23 9.06
C ALA A 25 -9.95 3.44 10.02
N THR A 26 -10.99 3.63 10.83
CA THR A 26 -11.19 4.84 11.64
C THR A 26 -10.89 4.66 13.14
N HIS A 27 -10.80 3.42 13.63
CA HIS A 27 -10.55 3.11 15.04
C HIS A 27 -9.40 2.12 15.23
N PRO A 28 -8.62 2.24 16.32
CA PRO A 28 -7.63 1.23 16.69
C PRO A 28 -8.27 -0.17 16.77
N TYR A 29 -7.53 -1.19 16.36
CA TYR A 29 -8.02 -2.57 16.36
C TYR A 29 -8.60 -3.00 17.73
N ALA A 30 -7.99 -2.57 18.83
CA ALA A 30 -8.47 -2.92 20.18
C ALA A 30 -9.87 -2.39 20.45
N ASP A 31 -10.19 -1.20 19.95
CA ASP A 31 -11.40 -0.44 20.26
C ASP A 31 -12.61 -0.87 19.42
N VAL A 32 -12.40 -1.53 18.27
CA VAL A 32 -13.50 -2.05 17.44
C VAL A 32 -14.20 -3.20 18.18
N LEU A 33 -15.52 -3.04 18.41
CA LEU A 33 -16.37 -4.03 19.06
C LEU A 33 -17.22 -4.78 18.03
N MET A 34 -17.33 -6.10 18.17
CA MET A 34 -18.20 -6.92 17.30
C MET A 34 -19.68 -6.53 17.43
N GLU A 35 -20.08 -6.05 18.60
CA GLU A 35 -21.40 -5.51 18.88
C GLU A 35 -21.73 -4.31 18.00
N GLU A 36 -20.78 -3.39 17.89
CA GLU A 36 -20.91 -2.19 17.07
C GLU A 36 -20.99 -2.54 15.58
N VAL A 37 -20.21 -3.52 15.13
CA VAL A 37 -20.31 -4.03 13.76
C VAL A 37 -21.69 -4.58 13.47
N ALA A 38 -22.28 -5.37 14.40
CA ALA A 38 -23.62 -5.92 14.25
C ALA A 38 -24.70 -4.82 14.21
N GLU A 39 -24.59 -3.82 15.08
CA GLU A 39 -25.50 -2.68 15.17
C GLU A 39 -25.47 -1.86 13.88
N GLN A 40 -24.28 -1.43 13.44
CA GLN A 40 -24.12 -0.63 12.22
C GLN A 40 -24.53 -1.39 10.95
N ALA A 41 -24.37 -2.73 10.93
CA ALA A 41 -24.85 -3.57 9.84
C ALA A 41 -26.36 -3.89 9.94
N GLY A 42 -27.05 -3.50 11.02
CA GLY A 42 -28.46 -3.80 11.23
C GLY A 42 -28.77 -5.30 11.33
N VAL A 43 -27.88 -6.07 11.95
CA VAL A 43 -27.99 -7.53 12.11
C VAL A 43 -27.91 -7.95 13.57
N SER A 44 -28.38 -9.19 13.87
CA SER A 44 -28.16 -9.75 15.20
C SER A 44 -26.72 -10.19 15.39
N ARG A 45 -26.22 -10.16 16.64
CA ARG A 45 -24.89 -10.71 16.99
C ARG A 45 -24.73 -12.17 16.53
N ALA A 46 -25.74 -13.01 16.72
CA ALA A 46 -25.70 -14.40 16.28
C ALA A 46 -25.47 -14.54 14.76
N LEU A 47 -26.07 -13.62 13.96
CA LEU A 47 -25.84 -13.60 12.52
C LEU A 47 -24.41 -13.16 12.17
N LEU A 48 -23.88 -12.13 12.83
CA LEU A 48 -22.50 -11.70 12.64
C LEU A 48 -21.51 -12.85 12.95
N TYR A 49 -21.64 -13.46 14.15
CA TYR A 49 -20.75 -14.55 14.58
C TYR A 49 -20.86 -15.82 13.71
N ARG A 50 -21.97 -16.03 13.03
CA ARG A 50 -22.10 -17.09 12.02
C ARG A 50 -21.24 -16.83 10.77
N HIS A 51 -21.04 -15.57 10.39
CA HIS A 51 -20.21 -15.19 9.25
C HIS A 51 -18.74 -15.02 9.64
N PHE A 52 -18.49 -14.46 10.81
CA PHE A 52 -17.16 -14.16 11.33
C PHE A 52 -17.08 -14.55 12.80
N PRO A 53 -16.49 -15.71 13.11
CA PRO A 53 -16.52 -16.29 14.48
C PRO A 53 -15.74 -15.44 15.51
N SER A 54 -14.92 -14.49 15.07
CA SER A 54 -14.16 -13.59 15.95
C SER A 54 -13.88 -12.24 15.27
N LYS A 55 -13.47 -11.23 16.06
CA LYS A 55 -12.95 -9.95 15.56
C LYS A 55 -11.75 -10.17 14.64
N HIS A 56 -10.86 -11.10 15.01
CA HIS A 56 -9.71 -11.47 14.18
C HIS A 56 -10.14 -12.02 12.82
N ALA A 57 -11.12 -12.93 12.76
CA ALA A 57 -11.61 -13.48 11.49
C ALA A 57 -12.27 -12.41 10.60
N LEU A 58 -12.97 -11.44 11.19
CA LEU A 58 -13.51 -10.30 10.47
C LEU A 58 -12.38 -9.41 9.95
N PHE A 59 -11.39 -9.07 10.80
CA PHE A 59 -10.26 -8.24 10.41
C PHE A 59 -9.45 -8.87 9.28
N ALA A 60 -9.11 -10.15 9.39
CA ALA A 60 -8.37 -10.88 8.33
C ALA A 60 -9.11 -10.85 6.99
N ALA A 61 -10.44 -11.03 6.99
CA ALA A 61 -11.24 -10.96 5.78
C ALA A 61 -11.33 -9.53 5.20
N VAL A 62 -11.40 -8.50 6.04
CA VAL A 62 -11.34 -7.09 5.63
C VAL A 62 -9.97 -6.78 5.05
N TYR A 63 -8.90 -7.21 5.70
CA TYR A 63 -7.53 -6.95 5.28
C TYR A 63 -7.21 -7.65 3.95
N GLN A 64 -7.67 -8.90 3.76
CA GLN A 64 -7.55 -9.61 2.48
C GLN A 64 -8.27 -8.86 1.36
N GLN A 65 -9.52 -8.43 1.58
CA GLN A 65 -10.27 -7.67 0.58
C GLN A 65 -9.57 -6.36 0.22
N ALA A 66 -8.98 -5.69 1.18
CA ALA A 66 -8.24 -4.45 0.98
C ALA A 66 -6.95 -4.68 0.18
N ALA A 67 -6.20 -5.75 0.46
CA ALA A 67 -5.02 -6.16 -0.30
C ALA A 67 -5.38 -6.48 -1.77
N ASP A 68 -6.45 -7.24 -1.98
CA ASP A 68 -6.96 -7.57 -3.33
C ASP A 68 -7.33 -6.29 -4.11
N GLN A 69 -7.98 -5.32 -3.44
CA GLN A 69 -8.37 -4.06 -4.05
C GLN A 69 -7.16 -3.19 -4.37
N LEU A 70 -6.22 -3.03 -3.43
CA LEU A 70 -4.99 -2.27 -3.65
C LEU A 70 -4.21 -2.84 -4.84
N LEU A 71 -4.11 -4.17 -4.92
CA LEU A 71 -3.50 -4.84 -6.05
C LEU A 71 -4.26 -4.57 -7.37
N ALA A 72 -5.59 -4.51 -7.35
CA ALA A 72 -6.40 -4.19 -8.53
C ALA A 72 -6.24 -2.73 -8.97
N ASP A 73 -6.11 -1.80 -8.02
CA ASP A 73 -5.96 -0.37 -8.26
C ASP A 73 -4.53 0.01 -8.72
N THR A 74 -3.53 -0.79 -8.34
CA THR A 74 -2.15 -0.62 -8.81
C THR A 74 -2.05 -1.12 -10.26
N ARG A 75 -2.25 -0.21 -11.21
CA ARG A 75 -2.14 -0.51 -12.65
C ARG A 75 -0.73 -0.22 -13.13
N LEU A 76 -0.20 -1.14 -13.91
CA LEU A 76 1.05 -0.96 -14.66
C LEU A 76 0.68 -0.87 -16.14
N ASP A 77 0.81 0.32 -16.73
CA ASP A 77 0.54 0.53 -18.14
C ASP A 77 1.86 0.40 -18.93
N PRO A 78 1.96 -0.55 -19.89
CA PRO A 78 3.16 -0.68 -20.70
C PRO A 78 3.52 0.56 -21.55
N ALA A 79 2.59 1.49 -21.71
CA ALA A 79 2.84 2.76 -22.41
C ALA A 79 3.60 3.77 -21.53
N ASP A 80 3.52 3.64 -20.21
CA ASP A 80 4.20 4.51 -19.25
C ASP A 80 5.65 4.06 -19.02
N SER A 81 6.54 5.01 -18.75
CA SER A 81 7.90 4.68 -18.31
C SER A 81 7.88 3.97 -16.95
N LEU A 82 8.93 3.20 -16.65
CA LEU A 82 9.06 2.54 -15.33
C LEU A 82 8.95 3.55 -14.17
N VAL A 83 9.52 4.74 -14.33
CA VAL A 83 9.49 5.81 -13.31
C VAL A 83 8.05 6.27 -13.07
N GLU A 84 7.28 6.54 -14.13
CA GLU A 84 5.88 6.94 -14.03
C GLU A 84 5.03 5.86 -13.36
N GLN A 85 5.20 4.60 -13.76
CA GLN A 85 4.51 3.46 -13.14
C GLN A 85 4.82 3.33 -11.64
N LEU A 86 6.10 3.51 -11.24
CA LEU A 86 6.52 3.46 -9.84
C LEU A 86 5.93 4.63 -9.03
N ILE A 87 5.92 5.85 -9.60
CA ILE A 87 5.32 7.03 -8.98
C ILE A 87 3.82 6.81 -8.75
N GLN A 88 3.09 6.41 -9.78
CA GLN A 88 1.65 6.15 -9.71
C GLN A 88 1.33 5.03 -8.71
N GLY A 89 2.07 3.93 -8.77
CA GLY A 89 1.91 2.81 -7.82
C GLY A 89 2.17 3.24 -6.38
N MET A 90 3.20 4.04 -6.13
CA MET A 90 3.47 4.58 -4.79
C MET A 90 2.40 5.57 -4.32
N ASP A 91 1.86 6.40 -5.21
CA ASP A 91 0.78 7.31 -4.85
C ASP A 91 -0.49 6.55 -4.44
N VAL A 92 -0.89 5.53 -5.19
CA VAL A 92 -2.02 4.63 -4.83
C VAL A 92 -1.77 3.96 -3.48
N HIS A 93 -0.56 3.45 -3.25
CA HIS A 93 -0.18 2.80 -2.00
C HIS A 93 -0.24 3.74 -0.80
N LEU A 94 0.30 4.95 -0.94
CA LEU A 94 0.30 5.95 0.14
C LEU A 94 -1.12 6.46 0.45
N ASP A 95 -1.96 6.66 -0.56
CA ASP A 95 -3.35 7.06 -0.36
C ASP A 95 -4.13 5.99 0.40
N TYR A 96 -3.93 4.71 0.05
CA TYR A 96 -4.50 3.59 0.79
C TYR A 96 -4.02 3.55 2.24
N PHE A 97 -2.71 3.72 2.49
CA PHE A 97 -2.12 3.69 3.83
C PHE A 97 -2.66 4.81 4.72
N VAL A 98 -2.80 6.02 4.18
CA VAL A 98 -3.39 7.15 4.90
C VAL A 98 -4.87 6.91 5.21
N ALA A 99 -5.64 6.50 4.20
CA ALA A 99 -7.08 6.25 4.37
C ALA A 99 -7.39 5.10 5.34
N ASN A 100 -6.48 4.12 5.46
CA ASN A 100 -6.65 2.92 6.29
C ASN A 100 -5.63 2.83 7.44
N ARG A 101 -5.13 3.97 7.93
CA ARG A 101 -4.04 4.07 8.91
C ARG A 101 -4.17 3.07 10.07
N HIS A 102 -5.34 2.98 10.71
CA HIS A 102 -5.53 2.11 11.86
C HIS A 102 -5.47 0.62 11.49
N ALA A 103 -6.03 0.23 10.34
CA ALA A 103 -5.95 -1.14 9.86
C ALA A 103 -4.51 -1.53 9.49
N VAL A 104 -3.78 -0.63 8.80
CA VAL A 104 -2.37 -0.84 8.44
C VAL A 104 -1.51 -0.98 9.69
N LEU A 105 -1.66 -0.09 10.69
CA LEU A 105 -0.92 -0.17 11.94
C LEU A 105 -1.30 -1.42 12.75
N ALA A 106 -2.57 -1.84 12.73
CA ALA A 106 -3.00 -3.07 13.38
C ALA A 106 -2.33 -4.31 12.78
N ALA A 107 -2.33 -4.44 11.45
CA ALA A 107 -1.71 -5.56 10.74
C ALA A 107 -0.19 -5.63 10.98
N ASN A 108 0.49 -4.48 10.95
CA ASN A 108 1.96 -4.42 11.02
C ASN A 108 2.54 -4.38 12.44
N ARG A 109 1.74 -4.05 13.46
CA ARG A 109 2.22 -3.92 14.85
C ARG A 109 1.49 -4.82 15.83
N VAL A 110 0.16 -4.71 15.89
CA VAL A 110 -0.65 -5.47 16.86
C VAL A 110 -0.71 -6.95 16.48
N LEU A 111 -0.84 -7.25 15.19
CA LEU A 111 -0.97 -8.57 14.61
C LEU A 111 0.29 -8.99 13.82
N ALA A 112 1.44 -8.36 14.09
CA ALA A 112 2.70 -8.62 13.38
C ALA A 112 3.17 -10.09 13.46
N GLY A 113 2.81 -10.81 14.53
CA GLY A 113 3.10 -12.24 14.69
C GLY A 113 1.99 -13.18 14.26
N ASP A 114 0.88 -12.66 13.73
CA ASP A 114 -0.26 -13.49 13.34
C ASP A 114 -0.02 -14.16 11.98
N PRO A 115 -0.05 -15.52 11.90
CA PRO A 115 0.29 -16.22 10.66
C PRO A 115 -0.69 -15.95 9.51
N VAL A 116 -1.97 -15.69 9.81
CA VAL A 116 -2.97 -15.39 8.77
C VAL A 116 -2.69 -14.03 8.15
N ILE A 117 -2.45 -13.00 8.98
CA ILE A 117 -2.13 -11.66 8.51
C ILE A 117 -0.80 -11.64 7.77
N GLN A 118 0.22 -12.33 8.27
CA GLN A 118 1.52 -12.45 7.60
C GLN A 118 1.40 -13.16 6.24
N THR A 119 0.53 -14.16 6.11
CA THR A 119 0.27 -14.82 4.82
C THR A 119 -0.37 -13.85 3.83
N ILE A 120 -1.37 -13.07 4.25
CA ILE A 120 -2.02 -12.07 3.38
C ILE A 120 -0.99 -11.06 2.88
N MET A 121 -0.17 -10.50 3.78
CA MET A 121 0.87 -9.52 3.44
C MET A 121 1.91 -10.11 2.47
N THR A 122 2.38 -11.32 2.73
CA THR A 122 3.35 -12.00 1.87
C THR A 122 2.79 -12.23 0.47
N ASN A 123 1.55 -12.71 0.36
CA ASN A 123 0.90 -12.93 -0.91
C ASN A 123 0.72 -11.63 -1.72
N GLU A 124 0.35 -10.53 -1.05
CA GLU A 124 0.25 -9.21 -1.66
C GLU A 124 1.59 -8.74 -2.24
N LEU A 125 2.66 -8.80 -1.43
CA LEU A 125 4.01 -8.41 -1.87
C LEU A 125 4.53 -9.30 -3.02
N ASP A 126 4.26 -10.60 -2.97
CA ASP A 126 4.63 -11.53 -4.03
C ASP A 126 3.87 -11.24 -5.34
N ALA A 127 2.58 -10.89 -5.25
CA ALA A 127 1.79 -10.50 -6.41
C ALA A 127 2.27 -9.18 -7.03
N LEU A 128 2.59 -8.17 -6.22
CA LEU A 128 3.18 -6.91 -6.69
C LEU A 128 4.54 -7.14 -7.35
N ARG A 129 5.41 -7.94 -6.73
CA ARG A 129 6.70 -8.34 -7.30
C ARG A 129 6.55 -9.00 -8.67
N ALA A 130 5.62 -9.95 -8.80
CA ALA A 130 5.37 -10.65 -10.06
C ALA A 130 4.91 -9.68 -11.17
N ARG A 131 4.07 -8.68 -10.84
CA ARG A 131 3.63 -7.65 -11.79
C ARG A 131 4.78 -6.76 -12.24
N LEU A 132 5.62 -6.30 -11.32
CA LEU A 132 6.79 -5.48 -11.65
C LEU A 132 7.77 -6.26 -12.53
N LEU A 133 8.02 -7.54 -12.24
CA LEU A 133 8.87 -8.39 -13.06
C LEU A 133 8.32 -8.61 -14.48
N ALA A 134 7.00 -8.57 -14.65
CA ALA A 134 6.37 -8.79 -15.95
C ALA A 134 6.54 -7.60 -16.92
N VAL A 135 6.78 -6.39 -16.41
CA VAL A 135 6.94 -5.16 -17.22
C VAL A 135 8.39 -4.76 -17.44
N LEU A 136 9.33 -5.40 -16.73
CA LEU A 136 10.75 -5.07 -16.87
C LEU A 136 11.38 -5.85 -18.04
N PRO A 137 12.18 -5.18 -18.91
CA PRO A 137 12.91 -5.79 -19.99
C PRO A 137 14.15 -6.52 -19.44
N LEU A 138 14.03 -7.79 -19.09
CA LEU A 138 15.09 -8.59 -18.51
C LEU A 138 15.75 -9.47 -19.56
N ALA A 139 17.10 -9.44 -19.60
CA ALA A 139 17.89 -10.10 -20.63
C ALA A 139 17.81 -11.64 -20.56
N ASP A 140 17.82 -12.20 -19.36
CA ASP A 140 17.83 -13.65 -19.13
C ASP A 140 17.27 -14.01 -17.73
N GLU A 141 17.26 -15.30 -17.39
CA GLU A 141 16.75 -15.80 -16.12
C GLU A 141 17.63 -15.38 -14.92
N SER A 142 18.93 -15.26 -15.10
CA SER A 142 19.84 -14.81 -14.03
C SER A 142 19.56 -13.35 -13.65
N ALA A 143 19.37 -12.47 -14.64
CA ALA A 143 18.94 -11.10 -14.44
C ALA A 143 17.57 -11.05 -13.75
N ARG A 144 16.65 -11.93 -14.15
CA ARG A 144 15.32 -12.04 -13.56
C ARG A 144 15.36 -12.42 -12.08
N GLU A 145 16.19 -13.39 -11.71
CA GLU A 145 16.38 -13.80 -10.30
C GLU A 145 16.98 -12.67 -9.47
N ALA A 146 18.01 -12.01 -9.97
CA ALA A 146 18.66 -10.88 -9.29
C ALA A 146 17.68 -9.72 -9.06
N VAL A 147 16.95 -9.31 -10.11
CA VAL A 147 15.93 -8.26 -10.03
C VAL A 147 14.79 -8.67 -9.10
N SER A 148 14.36 -9.93 -9.13
CA SER A 148 13.32 -10.45 -8.21
C SER A 148 13.73 -10.31 -6.74
N GLY A 149 15.00 -10.59 -6.41
CA GLY A 149 15.55 -10.40 -5.07
C GLY A 149 15.55 -8.94 -4.63
N VAL A 150 15.96 -8.04 -5.52
CA VAL A 150 15.93 -6.58 -5.28
C VAL A 150 14.49 -6.10 -5.04
N LEU A 151 13.56 -6.44 -5.91
CA LEU A 151 12.15 -6.03 -5.78
C LEU A 151 11.52 -6.56 -4.49
N LYS A 152 11.79 -7.81 -4.11
CA LYS A 152 11.31 -8.36 -2.83
C LYS A 152 11.80 -7.54 -1.65
N SER A 153 13.08 -7.23 -1.60
CA SER A 153 13.70 -6.45 -0.52
C SER A 153 13.17 -5.02 -0.50
N TRP A 154 12.99 -4.41 -1.67
CA TRP A 154 12.44 -3.07 -1.80
C TRP A 154 10.98 -2.99 -1.34
N LEU A 155 10.12 -3.94 -1.68
CA LEU A 155 8.72 -3.96 -1.23
C LEU A 155 8.64 -4.02 0.31
N VAL A 156 9.50 -4.81 0.95
CA VAL A 156 9.60 -4.82 2.42
C VAL A 156 10.11 -3.48 2.96
N PHE A 157 11.11 -2.88 2.32
CA PHE A 157 11.60 -1.54 2.67
C PHE A 157 10.48 -0.49 2.60
N VAL A 158 9.69 -0.47 1.52
CA VAL A 158 8.55 0.44 1.36
C VAL A 158 7.55 0.25 2.49
N GLN A 159 7.20 -1.00 2.81
CA GLN A 159 6.24 -1.30 3.87
C GLN A 159 6.72 -0.79 5.22
N VAL A 160 7.96 -1.08 5.59
CA VAL A 160 8.53 -0.63 6.87
C VAL A 160 8.58 0.90 6.95
N LEU A 161 9.05 1.56 5.89
CA LEU A 161 9.18 3.00 5.84
C LEU A 161 7.82 3.71 5.89
N CYS A 162 6.82 3.20 5.16
CA CYS A 162 5.46 3.76 5.17
C CYS A 162 4.77 3.58 6.53
N VAL A 163 4.94 2.43 7.19
CA VAL A 163 4.40 2.20 8.55
C VAL A 163 5.05 3.12 9.57
N ASP A 164 6.36 3.35 9.47
CA ASP A 164 7.07 4.30 10.33
C ASP A 164 6.58 5.73 10.09
N TRP A 165 6.48 6.13 8.83
CA TRP A 165 5.96 7.44 8.43
C TRP A 165 4.52 7.68 8.91
N LEU A 166 3.62 6.71 8.80
CA LEU A 166 2.27 6.81 9.36
C LEU A 166 2.26 7.13 10.86
N THR A 167 3.32 6.80 11.57
CA THR A 167 3.39 6.97 13.02
C THR A 167 4.04 8.29 13.41
N HIS A 168 5.10 8.69 12.72
CA HIS A 168 5.98 9.79 13.15
C HIS A 168 5.94 11.00 12.22
N GLU A 169 5.42 10.86 10.99
CA GLU A 169 5.27 11.91 9.98
C GLU A 169 6.58 12.72 9.78
N THR A 170 7.72 12.02 9.75
CA THR A 170 9.09 12.61 9.75
C THR A 170 9.44 13.34 8.46
N CYS A 171 8.68 13.14 7.38
CA CYS A 171 8.87 13.80 6.08
C CYS A 171 7.52 14.01 5.38
N THR A 172 7.51 14.80 4.31
CA THR A 172 6.31 14.98 3.50
C THR A 172 5.99 13.70 2.71
N ARG A 173 4.71 13.52 2.34
CA ARG A 173 4.26 12.41 1.47
C ARG A 173 5.07 12.33 0.16
N THR A 174 5.35 13.49 -0.44
CA THR A 174 6.16 13.57 -1.67
C THR A 174 7.59 13.09 -1.43
N GLN A 175 8.24 13.51 -0.36
CA GLN A 175 9.58 13.06 0.00
C GLN A 175 9.62 11.55 0.24
N LEU A 176 8.63 11.01 0.95
CA LEU A 176 8.53 9.56 1.18
C LEU A 176 8.43 8.78 -0.14
N ARG A 177 7.53 9.20 -1.04
CA ARG A 177 7.38 8.62 -2.37
C ARG A 177 8.70 8.65 -3.12
N ASP A 178 9.34 9.81 -3.17
CA ASP A 178 10.56 10.03 -3.93
C ASP A 178 11.73 9.19 -3.40
N VAL A 179 11.83 9.03 -2.07
CA VAL A 179 12.79 8.11 -1.45
C VAL A 179 12.53 6.66 -1.86
N CYS A 180 11.27 6.22 -1.81
CA CYS A 180 10.92 4.84 -2.19
C CYS A 180 11.22 4.55 -3.66
N VAL A 181 10.84 5.46 -4.57
CA VAL A 181 11.08 5.32 -6.00
C VAL A 181 12.58 5.40 -6.31
N GLY A 182 13.29 6.38 -5.75
CA GLY A 182 14.75 6.52 -5.95
C GLY A 182 15.53 5.31 -5.45
N ALA A 183 15.12 4.70 -4.35
CA ALA A 183 15.77 3.50 -3.80
C ALA A 183 15.71 2.32 -4.79
N VAL A 184 14.55 2.02 -5.38
CA VAL A 184 14.46 0.90 -6.34
C VAL A 184 15.17 1.18 -7.64
N LEU A 185 15.08 2.41 -8.17
CA LEU A 185 15.78 2.80 -9.39
C LEU A 185 17.29 2.69 -9.21
N GLY A 186 17.83 3.17 -8.08
CA GLY A 186 19.24 3.02 -7.74
C GLY A 186 19.69 1.56 -7.59
N ALA A 187 18.86 0.73 -6.97
CA ALA A 187 19.17 -0.68 -6.77
C ALA A 187 19.06 -1.51 -8.06
N LEU A 188 18.17 -1.15 -8.99
CA LEU A 188 18.03 -1.84 -10.27
C LEU A 188 19.08 -1.42 -11.31
N ARG A 189 19.61 -0.20 -11.20
CA ARG A 189 20.56 0.36 -12.16
C ARG A 189 21.71 -0.59 -12.59
N PRO A 190 22.40 -1.27 -11.66
CA PRO A 190 23.51 -2.18 -12.05
C PRO A 190 23.03 -3.49 -12.70
N LEU A 191 21.74 -3.81 -12.64
CA LEU A 191 21.15 -5.05 -13.14
C LEU A 191 20.40 -4.89 -14.46
N LEU A 192 19.96 -3.67 -14.79
CA LEU A 192 19.30 -3.34 -16.05
C LEU A 192 20.38 -2.81 -17.00
N ALA A 193 20.95 -3.69 -17.82
CA ALA A 193 21.95 -3.31 -18.80
C ALA A 193 21.35 -2.42 -19.90
N GLU A 194 22.06 -1.34 -20.28
CA GLU A 194 21.96 -0.57 -21.52
C GLU A 194 21.05 0.67 -21.59
N ASP A 195 20.34 1.10 -20.54
CA ASP A 195 19.75 2.45 -20.62
C ASP A 195 20.35 3.37 -19.55
N PRO A 196 20.83 4.59 -19.90
CA PRO A 196 21.26 5.53 -18.87
C PRO A 196 20.04 5.81 -17.99
N ALA A 197 20.18 5.48 -16.70
CA ALA A 197 19.12 5.71 -15.74
C ALA A 197 18.55 7.12 -15.90
N PRO A 198 17.22 7.28 -15.97
CA PRO A 198 16.63 8.60 -15.96
C PRO A 198 17.17 9.38 -14.77
N ASP A 199 17.55 10.65 -14.97
CA ASP A 199 18.03 11.53 -13.92
C ASP A 199 16.99 11.59 -12.79
N TRP A 200 17.26 10.90 -11.72
CA TRP A 200 16.42 10.93 -10.53
C TRP A 200 17.22 11.51 -9.34
N PRO A 201 16.67 12.46 -8.60
CA PRO A 201 15.39 13.18 -8.84
C PRO A 201 15.46 14.10 -10.07
N PRO A 202 14.31 14.35 -10.76
CA PRO A 202 14.29 15.31 -11.86
C PRO A 202 14.83 16.63 -11.34
N GLN A 203 15.86 17.15 -11.99
CA GLN A 203 16.51 18.40 -11.58
C GLN A 203 15.46 19.51 -11.59
N GLY A 204 14.99 19.88 -10.39
CA GLY A 204 14.16 21.07 -10.23
C GLY A 204 14.91 22.24 -10.83
N SER A 205 14.27 23.01 -11.69
CA SER A 205 14.79 24.25 -12.26
C SER A 205 15.17 25.19 -11.12
N GLY A 206 16.41 25.09 -10.68
CA GLY A 206 17.01 26.05 -9.78
C GLY A 206 17.07 27.38 -10.49
N ALA A 207 16.19 28.31 -10.12
CA ALA A 207 16.30 29.69 -10.53
C ALA A 207 17.68 30.22 -10.09
N PRO A 208 18.43 30.93 -10.97
CA PRO A 208 19.71 31.47 -10.59
C PRO A 208 19.51 32.55 -9.51
N ALA A 209 20.22 32.40 -8.41
CA ALA A 209 20.35 33.45 -7.42
C ALA A 209 21.04 34.64 -8.07
N GLN A 210 20.28 35.67 -8.37
CA GLN A 210 20.82 36.95 -8.85
C GLN A 210 21.33 37.82 -7.67
N GLY A 211 22.57 38.20 -7.78
CA GLY A 211 23.05 39.52 -7.48
C GLY A 211 23.28 39.84 -6.01
N GLY A 212 24.53 39.67 -5.54
CA GLY A 212 25.05 40.43 -4.41
C GLY A 212 25.24 41.90 -4.80
N PRO A 213 25.15 42.84 -3.85
CA PRO A 213 25.31 44.26 -4.13
C PRO A 213 26.77 44.63 -4.31
N ASP A 214 27.06 45.36 -5.39
CA ASP A 214 28.31 46.07 -5.58
C ASP A 214 28.47 47.15 -4.50
N HIS A 215 29.49 47.00 -3.66
CA HIS A 215 30.07 48.09 -2.93
C HIS A 215 31.05 48.83 -3.84
N HIS A 216 30.70 50.05 -4.20
CA HIS A 216 31.64 51.00 -4.77
C HIS A 216 31.92 52.07 -3.73
N ASP A 217 33.17 52.11 -3.30
CA ASP A 217 33.79 53.25 -2.60
C ASP A 217 33.87 54.47 -3.50
N ALA A 218 33.54 55.63 -2.96
CA ALA A 218 34.19 56.91 -3.19
C ALA A 218 33.73 57.90 -2.12
#